data_704de6ab15a79caa915122d2689b339d
#
_entry.id   704de6ab15a79caa915122d2689b339d
#
_cell.length_a   1.000
_cell.length_b   1.000
_cell.length_c   1.000
_cell.angle_alpha   90.00
_cell.angle_beta   90.00
_cell.angle_gamma   90.00
#
_symmetry.space_group_name_H-M   'P 1'
#
loop_
_entity.id
_entity.type
_entity.pdbx_description
1 polymer ?
#
loop_
_entity_poly.entity_id
_entity_poly.type
_entity_poly.pdbx_seq_one_letter_code
_entity_poly.pdbx_strand_id
1 'polypeptide(L)'
;MTQSCEVSRRPESITIEPVSAASGTVRLPGSKSISNRALFLAAMAQGKTTLTGLLRADDTERMIEALQALGIEVVFEADTQVTVTGCGGRIPVKSGELFIGNAGTAARTLTALLAFAGGTYRLDGIARMRERPIGDLLEALRSLGAKVTCEANDGFLPLRFAPARCEGNRVNVRGNVSSQYLTALLMLAPSVASDEGFWIDIEGELISRPYVAMTVRMMRDFGIEAKETATGFWVPRGTYRAQSFYKVEADASAASYFLALGALTGGPVTITGVGKDSMQGDVAFADALETMGAVVEKTDDSITVRRDKRQPLKGLRLDCTAIPDAAMTFVPMALMTQGSVQLTGIGSWRVKETDRLAAMACEMRKFGAVVQEGPDFIVVSRSEERMLKNATVDTYDDHRMAMSLALAACAGVTVTVNDPGCTAKTYPDYFEAFGRLTEHR
;
A
#
# COMPACT_ATOMS: atom_id res chain seq x y z
N MET A 1 12.55 -33.28 22.39
CA MET A 1 11.43 -33.55 21.51
C MET A 1 11.23 -32.33 20.62
N THR A 2 11.78 -32.39 19.43
CA THR A 2 11.71 -31.32 18.43
C THR A 2 10.35 -31.43 17.74
N GLN A 3 9.42 -30.50 18.05
CA GLN A 3 8.22 -30.32 17.23
C GLN A 3 8.67 -29.75 15.89
N SER A 4 8.58 -30.56 14.85
CA SER A 4 8.67 -30.13 13.47
C SER A 4 7.46 -29.24 13.19
N CYS A 5 7.72 -27.95 13.00
CA CYS A 5 6.74 -27.00 12.47
C CYS A 5 6.43 -27.48 11.04
N GLU A 6 5.31 -28.17 10.82
CA GLU A 6 4.78 -28.40 9.49
C GLU A 6 4.45 -27.03 8.90
N VAL A 7 5.26 -26.60 7.97
CA VAL A 7 4.93 -25.47 7.08
C VAL A 7 3.75 -25.96 6.25
N SER A 8 2.52 -25.57 6.62
CA SER A 8 1.34 -25.85 5.82
C SER A 8 1.58 -25.27 4.43
N ARG A 9 1.69 -26.12 3.40
CA ARG A 9 1.82 -25.65 2.01
C ARG A 9 0.58 -24.82 1.71
N ARG A 10 0.78 -23.56 1.39
CA ARG A 10 -0.30 -22.68 0.89
C ARG A 10 -0.89 -23.36 -0.35
N PRO A 11 -2.23 -23.33 -0.53
CA PRO A 11 -2.85 -23.95 -1.70
C PRO A 11 -2.36 -23.26 -2.98
N GLU A 12 -2.15 -24.05 -4.04
CA GLU A 12 -1.74 -23.52 -5.35
C GLU A 12 -2.84 -22.68 -6.00
N SER A 13 -4.10 -22.98 -5.69
CA SER A 13 -5.27 -22.22 -6.14
C SER A 13 -6.42 -22.32 -5.14
N ILE A 14 -7.35 -21.37 -5.22
CA ILE A 14 -8.63 -21.38 -4.51
C ILE A 14 -9.76 -21.15 -5.51
N THR A 15 -10.85 -21.92 -5.39
CA THR A 15 -12.04 -21.73 -6.21
C THR A 15 -13.14 -21.08 -5.38
N ILE A 16 -13.72 -20.02 -5.92
CA ILE A 16 -14.80 -19.25 -5.33
C ILE A 16 -16.04 -19.49 -6.20
N GLU A 17 -17.03 -20.14 -5.62
CA GLU A 17 -18.31 -20.37 -6.28
C GLU A 17 -19.12 -19.04 -6.38
N PRO A 18 -20.11 -18.96 -7.28
CA PRO A 18 -20.94 -17.78 -7.44
C PRO A 18 -21.52 -17.28 -6.11
N VAL A 19 -21.23 -16.04 -5.76
CA VAL A 19 -21.71 -15.39 -4.54
C VAL A 19 -23.11 -14.81 -4.78
N SER A 20 -24.09 -15.22 -3.98
CA SER A 20 -25.49 -14.80 -4.09
C SER A 20 -25.85 -13.67 -3.11
N ALA A 21 -25.23 -13.65 -1.95
CA ALA A 21 -25.41 -12.65 -0.92
C ALA A 21 -24.12 -12.48 -0.10
N ALA A 22 -24.01 -11.35 0.56
CA ALA A 22 -22.99 -11.15 1.59
C ALA A 22 -23.53 -10.20 2.66
N SER A 23 -23.24 -10.50 3.91
CA SER A 23 -23.62 -9.64 5.04
C SER A 23 -22.69 -9.90 6.24
N GLY A 24 -22.67 -8.96 7.16
CA GLY A 24 -21.92 -9.08 8.40
C GLY A 24 -20.84 -8.03 8.57
N THR A 25 -20.01 -8.25 9.58
CA THR A 25 -18.95 -7.32 9.99
C THR A 25 -17.59 -8.00 9.87
N VAL A 26 -16.63 -7.28 9.31
CA VAL A 26 -15.23 -7.70 9.24
C VAL A 26 -14.32 -6.67 9.90
N ARG A 27 -13.41 -7.14 10.75
CA ARG A 27 -12.31 -6.33 11.27
C ARG A 27 -11.14 -6.45 10.31
N LEU A 28 -10.71 -5.31 9.79
CA LEU A 28 -9.59 -5.27 8.86
C LEU A 28 -8.23 -5.36 9.57
N PRO A 29 -7.19 -5.89 8.92
CA PRO A 29 -5.82 -5.81 9.41
C PRO A 29 -5.33 -4.36 9.46
N GLY A 30 -4.24 -4.12 10.16
CA GLY A 30 -3.60 -2.81 10.20
C GLY A 30 -3.15 -2.33 8.81
N SER A 31 -3.15 -1.02 8.61
CA SER A 31 -2.71 -0.41 7.36
C SER A 31 -1.22 -0.68 7.11
N LYS A 32 -0.90 -1.27 5.95
CA LYS A 32 0.48 -1.46 5.51
C LYS A 32 1.24 -0.13 5.43
N SER A 33 0.60 0.87 4.86
CA SER A 33 1.20 2.19 4.65
C SER A 33 1.49 2.91 5.95
N ILE A 34 0.60 2.81 6.94
CA ILE A 34 0.79 3.40 8.28
C ILE A 34 1.81 2.57 9.06
N SER A 35 1.71 1.24 9.03
CA SER A 35 2.62 0.34 9.76
C SER A 35 4.08 0.56 9.39
N ASN A 36 4.41 0.59 8.08
CA ASN A 36 5.79 0.83 7.64
C ASN A 36 6.31 2.20 8.06
N ARG A 37 5.48 3.25 7.99
CA ARG A 37 5.84 4.60 8.44
C ARG A 37 6.01 4.66 9.95
N ALA A 38 5.09 4.07 10.71
CA ALA A 38 5.14 4.05 12.16
C ALA A 38 6.39 3.32 12.68
N LEU A 39 6.74 2.16 12.08
CA LEU A 39 7.97 1.44 12.37
C LEU A 39 9.20 2.31 12.12
N PHE A 40 9.27 3.00 10.98
CA PHE A 40 10.38 3.88 10.66
C PHE A 40 10.47 5.07 11.64
N LEU A 41 9.35 5.77 11.89
CA LEU A 41 9.32 6.93 12.77
C LEU A 41 9.67 6.54 14.21
N ALA A 42 9.14 5.42 14.71
CA ALA A 42 9.48 4.87 16.01
C ALA A 42 10.96 4.49 16.11
N ALA A 43 11.53 3.89 15.06
CA ALA A 43 12.94 3.52 15.01
C ALA A 43 13.87 4.75 15.04
N MET A 44 13.46 5.83 14.38
CA MET A 44 14.23 7.09 14.35
C MET A 44 13.97 8.00 15.55
N ALA A 45 12.95 7.72 16.35
CA ALA A 45 12.60 8.50 17.54
C ALA A 45 13.61 8.32 18.68
N GLN A 46 13.59 9.26 19.62
CA GLN A 46 14.30 9.12 20.88
C GLN A 46 13.34 8.52 21.93
N GLY A 47 13.64 7.31 22.42
CA GLY A 47 12.83 6.63 23.44
C GLY A 47 12.10 5.40 22.89
N LYS A 48 11.14 4.89 23.67
CA LYS A 48 10.36 3.69 23.31
C LYS A 48 8.97 4.08 22.83
N THR A 49 8.56 3.49 21.71
CA THR A 49 7.21 3.63 21.15
C THR A 49 6.51 2.28 21.11
N THR A 50 5.33 2.17 21.69
CA THR A 50 4.47 1.00 21.54
C THR A 50 3.47 1.23 20.41
N LEU A 51 3.59 0.44 19.34
CA LEU A 51 2.67 0.44 18.21
C LEU A 51 1.59 -0.62 18.42
N THR A 52 0.32 -0.25 18.27
CA THR A 52 -0.83 -1.15 18.40
C THR A 52 -1.60 -1.23 17.10
N GLY A 53 -2.18 -2.41 16.79
CA GLY A 53 -2.85 -2.63 15.51
C GLY A 53 -1.89 -2.74 14.33
N LEU A 54 -0.61 -3.02 14.57
CA LEU A 54 0.40 -3.18 13.52
C LEU A 54 0.00 -4.31 12.56
N LEU A 55 0.17 -4.07 11.27
CA LEU A 55 0.00 -5.15 10.30
C LEU A 55 1.05 -6.24 10.51
N ARG A 56 0.60 -7.50 10.52
CA ARG A 56 1.45 -8.71 10.49
C ARG A 56 1.37 -9.33 9.10
N ALA A 57 2.30 -8.94 8.23
CA ALA A 57 2.33 -9.35 6.84
C ALA A 57 3.73 -9.17 6.24
N ASP A 58 3.99 -9.77 5.09
CA ASP A 58 5.32 -9.83 4.48
C ASP A 58 6.00 -8.44 4.40
N ASP A 59 5.29 -7.40 3.96
CA ASP A 59 5.86 -6.06 3.81
C ASP A 59 6.35 -5.43 5.13
N THR A 60 5.65 -5.67 6.23
CA THR A 60 6.00 -5.15 7.55
C THR A 60 7.06 -5.99 8.24
N GLU A 61 7.04 -7.30 8.05
CA GLU A 61 8.10 -8.20 8.54
C GLU A 61 9.44 -7.83 7.92
N ARG A 62 9.51 -7.55 6.60
CA ARG A 62 10.73 -7.09 5.95
C ARG A 62 11.26 -5.77 6.51
N MET A 63 10.38 -4.84 6.87
CA MET A 63 10.78 -3.60 7.54
C MET A 63 11.36 -3.90 8.93
N ILE A 64 10.70 -4.75 9.73
CA ILE A 64 11.16 -5.13 11.07
C ILE A 64 12.53 -5.83 11.01
N GLU A 65 12.70 -6.82 10.13
CA GLU A 65 13.97 -7.50 9.91
C GLU A 65 15.11 -6.51 9.56
N ALA A 66 14.81 -5.57 8.66
CA ALA A 66 15.79 -4.55 8.28
C ALA A 66 16.15 -3.62 9.46
N LEU A 67 15.17 -3.18 10.24
CA LEU A 67 15.42 -2.36 11.43
C LEU A 67 16.22 -3.11 12.49
N GLN A 68 15.92 -4.39 12.73
CA GLN A 68 16.69 -5.24 13.65
C GLN A 68 18.13 -5.46 13.16
N ALA A 69 18.33 -5.67 11.86
CA ALA A 69 19.68 -5.76 11.28
C ALA A 69 20.48 -4.45 11.43
N LEU A 70 19.81 -3.31 11.49
CA LEU A 70 20.39 -2.00 11.77
C LEU A 70 20.62 -1.74 13.28
N GLY A 71 20.29 -2.72 14.15
CA GLY A 71 20.47 -2.64 15.59
C GLY A 71 19.35 -1.95 16.35
N ILE A 72 18.18 -1.81 15.74
CA ILE A 72 16.96 -1.28 16.38
C ILE A 72 16.25 -2.44 17.07
N GLU A 73 15.99 -2.30 18.36
CA GLU A 73 15.23 -3.28 19.12
C GLU A 73 13.73 -3.18 18.80
N VAL A 74 13.16 -4.27 18.31
CA VAL A 74 11.72 -4.42 18.06
C VAL A 74 11.23 -5.67 18.79
N VAL A 75 10.37 -5.48 19.78
CA VAL A 75 9.85 -6.55 20.66
C VAL A 75 8.35 -6.68 20.46
N PHE A 76 7.89 -7.88 20.12
CA PHE A 76 6.48 -8.21 20.06
C PHE A 76 5.95 -8.48 21.45
N GLU A 77 4.95 -7.74 21.89
CA GLU A 77 4.25 -7.92 23.18
C GLU A 77 2.95 -8.70 22.98
N ALA A 78 2.35 -8.58 21.79
CA ALA A 78 1.20 -9.36 21.33
C ALA A 78 1.25 -9.46 19.80
N ASP A 79 0.32 -10.17 19.20
CA ASP A 79 0.30 -10.44 17.75
C ASP A 79 0.40 -9.16 16.90
N THR A 80 -0.37 -8.12 17.25
CA THR A 80 -0.37 -6.82 16.54
C THR A 80 0.17 -5.66 17.37
N GLN A 81 0.90 -5.98 18.45
CA GLN A 81 1.49 -4.97 19.34
C GLN A 81 3.00 -5.17 19.44
N VAL A 82 3.75 -4.11 19.10
CA VAL A 82 5.20 -4.12 19.18
C VAL A 82 5.73 -2.88 19.91
N THR A 83 6.80 -3.04 20.67
CA THR A 83 7.56 -1.94 21.24
C THR A 83 8.87 -1.79 20.48
N VAL A 84 9.09 -0.59 19.93
CA VAL A 84 10.31 -0.19 19.23
C VAL A 84 11.14 0.72 20.12
N THR A 85 12.39 0.34 20.38
CA THR A 85 13.36 1.22 21.06
C THR A 85 14.11 2.03 20.01
N GLY A 86 13.74 3.29 19.87
CA GLY A 86 14.28 4.17 18.83
C GLY A 86 15.71 4.62 19.11
N CYS A 87 16.46 4.88 18.04
CA CYS A 87 17.90 5.22 18.08
C CYS A 87 18.19 6.73 18.11
N GLY A 88 17.17 7.59 18.15
CA GLY A 88 17.35 9.06 18.14
C GLY A 88 18.06 9.57 16.89
N GLY A 89 17.85 8.95 15.74
CA GLY A 89 18.45 9.28 14.46
C GLY A 89 19.88 8.74 14.24
N ARG A 90 20.41 7.95 15.15
CA ARG A 90 21.78 7.39 15.07
C ARG A 90 21.73 5.88 14.92
N ILE A 91 21.79 5.41 13.68
CA ILE A 91 21.78 3.97 13.40
C ILE A 91 22.94 3.28 14.12
N PRO A 92 22.67 2.26 14.98
CA PRO A 92 23.71 1.62 15.79
C PRO A 92 24.70 0.79 14.97
N VAL A 93 24.22 -0.07 14.09
CA VAL A 93 25.02 -0.95 13.24
C VAL A 93 25.45 -0.21 11.97
N LYS A 94 26.76 -0.16 11.69
CA LYS A 94 27.33 0.62 10.59
C LYS A 94 27.70 -0.20 9.35
N SER A 95 27.33 -1.46 9.31
CA SER A 95 27.50 -2.31 8.12
C SER A 95 26.47 -3.42 8.11
N GLY A 96 25.99 -3.80 6.94
CA GLY A 96 25.06 -4.91 6.82
C GLY A 96 24.45 -5.07 5.43
N GLU A 97 23.87 -6.25 5.23
CA GLU A 97 23.08 -6.56 4.05
C GLU A 97 21.60 -6.66 4.48
N LEU A 98 20.75 -5.95 3.75
CA LEU A 98 19.32 -5.85 4.03
C LEU A 98 18.54 -6.41 2.84
N PHE A 99 17.61 -7.30 3.12
CA PHE A 99 16.73 -7.88 2.12
C PHE A 99 15.27 -7.52 2.39
N ILE A 100 14.67 -6.77 1.47
CA ILE A 100 13.33 -6.20 1.66
C ILE A 100 12.25 -6.87 0.80
N GLY A 101 12.53 -8.03 0.22
CA GLY A 101 11.55 -8.76 -0.59
C GLY A 101 10.96 -7.88 -1.71
N ASN A 102 9.63 -7.70 -1.72
CA ASN A 102 8.92 -6.78 -2.63
C ASN A 102 8.29 -5.59 -1.87
N ALA A 103 8.79 -5.24 -0.68
CA ALA A 103 8.25 -4.19 0.19
C ALA A 103 8.64 -2.78 -0.31
N GLY A 104 7.83 -2.20 -1.19
CA GLY A 104 8.14 -0.94 -1.86
C GLY A 104 8.33 0.26 -0.92
N THR A 105 7.50 0.39 0.12
CA THR A 105 7.62 1.48 1.10
C THR A 105 8.91 1.33 1.91
N ALA A 106 9.21 0.13 2.39
CA ALA A 106 10.44 -0.16 3.12
C ALA A 106 11.67 0.15 2.25
N ALA A 107 11.69 -0.29 0.98
CA ALA A 107 12.79 -0.05 0.04
C ALA A 107 13.13 1.45 -0.04
N ARG A 108 12.14 2.31 -0.25
CA ARG A 108 12.37 3.74 -0.47
C ARG A 108 12.78 4.47 0.80
N THR A 109 12.12 4.20 1.92
CA THR A 109 12.46 4.82 3.20
C THR A 109 13.82 4.37 3.72
N LEU A 110 14.15 3.08 3.60
CA LEU A 110 15.48 2.58 3.96
C LEU A 110 16.56 3.11 3.02
N THR A 111 16.32 3.23 1.72
CA THR A 111 17.28 3.84 0.79
C THR A 111 17.64 5.26 1.22
N ALA A 112 16.65 6.09 1.56
CA ALA A 112 16.92 7.44 2.06
C ALA A 112 17.70 7.43 3.37
N LEU A 113 17.31 6.57 4.32
CA LEU A 113 17.98 6.44 5.61
C LEU A 113 19.46 6.00 5.45
N LEU A 114 19.71 4.93 4.70
CA LEU A 114 21.04 4.34 4.53
C LEU A 114 22.01 5.27 3.81
N ALA A 115 21.50 6.17 2.96
CA ALA A 115 22.31 7.16 2.24
C ALA A 115 23.15 8.04 3.18
N PHE A 116 22.63 8.34 4.40
CA PHE A 116 23.27 9.21 5.37
C PHE A 116 23.43 8.56 6.77
N ALA A 117 23.22 7.26 6.88
CA ALA A 117 23.41 6.53 8.14
C ALA A 117 24.88 6.43 8.60
N GLY A 118 25.83 6.84 7.74
CA GLY A 118 27.27 6.88 8.06
C GLY A 118 27.91 5.51 8.15
N GLY A 119 27.41 4.53 7.41
CA GLY A 119 27.90 3.15 7.34
C GLY A 119 28.03 2.63 5.92
N THR A 120 28.37 1.35 5.79
CA THR A 120 28.45 0.62 4.52
C THR A 120 27.37 -0.44 4.48
N TYR A 121 26.43 -0.31 3.56
CA TYR A 121 25.27 -1.19 3.51
C TYR A 121 25.01 -1.70 2.09
N ARG A 122 24.36 -2.86 2.00
CA ARG A 122 23.75 -3.37 0.77
C ARG A 122 22.26 -3.53 0.98
N LEU A 123 21.45 -3.04 0.04
CA LEU A 123 20.00 -3.19 0.05
C LEU A 123 19.57 -3.94 -1.21
N ASP A 124 18.83 -5.03 -1.03
CA ASP A 124 18.38 -5.88 -2.12
C ASP A 124 16.95 -6.38 -1.89
N GLY A 125 16.34 -6.94 -2.94
CA GLY A 125 15.01 -7.54 -2.92
C GLY A 125 14.88 -8.67 -3.93
N ILE A 126 13.67 -9.19 -4.09
CA ILE A 126 13.35 -10.20 -5.11
C ILE A 126 13.49 -9.64 -6.53
N ALA A 127 13.44 -10.52 -7.54
CA ALA A 127 13.58 -10.13 -8.95
C ALA A 127 12.66 -8.97 -9.33
N ARG A 128 11.38 -9.02 -8.96
CA ARG A 128 10.43 -7.93 -9.24
C ARG A 128 10.83 -6.60 -8.58
N MET A 129 11.35 -6.60 -7.36
CA MET A 129 11.81 -5.37 -6.71
C MET A 129 12.98 -4.73 -7.46
N ARG A 130 13.84 -5.54 -8.08
CA ARG A 130 14.96 -5.06 -8.92
C ARG A 130 14.49 -4.46 -10.26
N GLU A 131 13.22 -4.65 -10.65
CA GLU A 131 12.60 -4.03 -11.82
C GLU A 131 11.81 -2.77 -11.47
N ARG A 132 11.52 -2.53 -10.20
CA ARG A 132 10.77 -1.36 -9.74
C ARG A 132 11.70 -0.15 -9.64
N PRO A 133 11.36 0.98 -10.31
CA PRO A 133 12.24 2.13 -10.37
C PRO A 133 12.46 2.77 -8.98
N ILE A 134 13.68 3.28 -8.80
CA ILE A 134 14.09 4.07 -7.63
C ILE A 134 15.01 5.24 -8.05
N GLY A 135 15.24 5.40 -9.35
CA GLY A 135 16.22 6.33 -9.92
C GLY A 135 16.03 7.78 -9.46
N ASP A 136 14.79 8.30 -9.49
CA ASP A 136 14.52 9.68 -9.08
C ASP A 136 14.90 9.95 -7.60
N LEU A 137 14.69 8.95 -6.73
CA LEU A 137 15.14 9.06 -5.34
C LEU A 137 16.67 9.03 -5.24
N LEU A 138 17.34 8.16 -6.03
CA LEU A 138 18.80 8.10 -6.05
C LEU A 138 19.41 9.39 -6.58
N GLU A 139 18.84 9.98 -7.63
CA GLU A 139 19.26 11.27 -8.18
C GLU A 139 19.17 12.37 -7.11
N ALA A 140 18.04 12.45 -6.41
CA ALA A 140 17.82 13.38 -5.31
C ALA A 140 18.85 13.17 -4.18
N LEU A 141 19.10 11.93 -3.75
CA LEU A 141 20.07 11.64 -2.69
C LEU A 141 21.53 11.90 -3.13
N ARG A 142 21.87 11.57 -4.37
CA ARG A 142 23.22 11.83 -4.94
C ARG A 142 23.49 13.33 -5.05
N SER A 143 22.49 14.15 -5.40
CA SER A 143 22.62 15.61 -5.43
C SER A 143 22.92 16.21 -4.04
N LEU A 144 22.57 15.50 -2.98
CA LEU A 144 22.87 15.83 -1.57
C LEU A 144 24.19 15.21 -1.08
N GLY A 145 25.00 14.64 -1.95
CA GLY A 145 26.30 14.05 -1.59
C GLY A 145 26.25 12.59 -1.16
N ALA A 146 25.11 11.90 -1.30
CA ALA A 146 25.01 10.47 -0.99
C ALA A 146 25.92 9.63 -1.91
N LYS A 147 26.65 8.69 -1.31
CA LYS A 147 27.49 7.72 -2.02
C LYS A 147 26.74 6.40 -2.17
N VAL A 148 25.87 6.36 -3.18
CA VAL A 148 25.04 5.20 -3.51
C VAL A 148 25.28 4.75 -4.95
N THR A 149 25.55 3.45 -5.13
CA THR A 149 25.77 2.81 -6.42
C THR A 149 24.77 1.69 -6.64
N CYS A 150 24.31 1.52 -7.88
CA CYS A 150 23.52 0.36 -8.30
C CYS A 150 24.50 -0.75 -8.74
N GLU A 151 24.27 -2.00 -8.29
CA GLU A 151 25.13 -3.13 -8.65
C GLU A 151 24.84 -3.69 -10.05
N ALA A 152 23.64 -3.42 -10.58
CA ALA A 152 23.20 -3.85 -11.92
C ALA A 152 22.83 -2.65 -12.78
N ASN A 153 21.55 -2.43 -13.04
CA ASN A 153 21.07 -1.30 -13.82
C ASN A 153 20.98 -0.04 -12.96
N ASP A 154 21.43 1.11 -13.47
CA ASP A 154 21.28 2.37 -12.73
C ASP A 154 19.80 2.73 -12.56
N GLY A 155 19.46 3.23 -11.37
CA GLY A 155 18.07 3.53 -11.00
C GLY A 155 17.29 2.34 -10.45
N PHE A 156 17.94 1.19 -10.20
CA PHE A 156 17.32 -0.04 -9.70
C PHE A 156 18.14 -0.71 -8.60
N LEU A 157 17.50 -1.57 -7.81
CA LEU A 157 18.21 -2.44 -6.86
C LEU A 157 19.00 -3.53 -7.63
N PRO A 158 20.05 -4.14 -7.00
CA PRO A 158 20.57 -3.91 -5.66
C PRO A 158 21.38 -2.61 -5.53
N LEU A 159 21.40 -2.04 -4.30
CA LEU A 159 22.11 -0.79 -4.00
C LEU A 159 23.22 -1.03 -3.00
N ARG A 160 24.38 -0.35 -3.19
CA ARG A 160 25.46 -0.23 -2.20
C ARG A 160 25.58 1.20 -1.72
N PHE A 161 25.76 1.34 -0.41
CA PHE A 161 25.92 2.61 0.27
C PHE A 161 27.29 2.66 0.91
N ALA A 162 27.97 3.81 0.78
CA ALA A 162 29.20 4.11 1.50
C ALA A 162 28.96 5.32 2.42
N PRO A 163 29.76 5.49 3.48
CA PRO A 163 29.61 6.60 4.40
C PRO A 163 29.59 7.96 3.67
N ALA A 164 28.57 8.75 3.92
CA ALA A 164 28.39 10.08 3.36
C ALA A 164 27.78 11.02 4.42
N ARG A 165 27.89 12.31 4.17
CA ARG A 165 27.20 13.36 4.91
C ARG A 165 26.33 14.13 3.94
N CYS A 166 25.19 14.60 4.41
CA CYS A 166 24.31 15.44 3.61
C CYS A 166 24.99 16.79 3.35
N GLU A 167 25.08 17.14 2.08
CA GLU A 167 25.65 18.41 1.60
C GLU A 167 24.48 19.27 1.08
N GLY A 168 24.21 20.39 1.76
CA GLY A 168 23.11 21.29 1.43
C GLY A 168 21.84 20.99 2.22
N ASN A 169 20.82 21.83 1.97
CA ASN A 169 19.54 21.81 2.68
C ASN A 169 18.34 21.90 1.73
N ARG A 170 18.54 21.62 0.43
CA ARG A 170 17.50 21.69 -0.59
C ARG A 170 17.68 20.57 -1.64
N VAL A 171 16.56 19.99 -2.07
CA VAL A 171 16.55 18.94 -3.07
C VAL A 171 15.30 19.02 -3.93
N ASN A 172 15.42 18.64 -5.20
CA ASN A 172 14.30 18.46 -6.13
C ASN A 172 13.94 16.99 -6.24
N VAL A 173 12.66 16.68 -6.41
CA VAL A 173 12.16 15.33 -6.66
C VAL A 173 10.96 15.35 -7.61
N ARG A 174 10.91 14.42 -8.55
CA ARG A 174 9.74 14.27 -9.43
C ARG A 174 8.52 13.75 -8.69
N GLY A 175 7.39 14.45 -8.84
CA GLY A 175 6.12 14.11 -8.19
C GLY A 175 5.28 13.09 -8.94
N ASN A 176 5.53 12.89 -10.24
CA ASN A 176 4.65 12.17 -11.18
C ASN A 176 4.96 10.67 -11.35
N VAL A 177 6.00 10.14 -10.67
CA VAL A 177 6.37 8.72 -10.74
C VAL A 177 5.92 7.94 -9.50
N SER A 178 6.29 8.43 -8.32
CA SER A 178 5.93 7.76 -7.07
C SER A 178 5.98 8.72 -5.87
N SER A 179 4.87 8.83 -5.14
CA SER A 179 4.82 9.56 -3.86
C SER A 179 5.73 8.95 -2.77
N GLN A 180 6.22 7.72 -2.96
CA GLN A 180 7.14 7.06 -2.02
C GLN A 180 8.50 7.75 -1.97
N TYR A 181 8.95 8.39 -3.06
CA TYR A 181 10.20 9.14 -3.08
C TYR A 181 10.12 10.36 -2.18
N LEU A 182 9.06 11.14 -2.34
CA LEU A 182 8.81 12.31 -1.49
C LEU A 182 8.60 11.89 -0.02
N THR A 183 7.85 10.81 0.23
CA THR A 183 7.69 10.23 1.57
C THR A 183 9.05 9.90 2.21
N ALA A 184 9.95 9.26 1.47
CA ALA A 184 11.27 8.87 1.97
C ALA A 184 12.13 10.09 2.31
N LEU A 185 12.13 11.11 1.46
CA LEU A 185 12.85 12.38 1.69
C LEU A 185 12.26 13.15 2.87
N LEU A 186 10.94 13.25 3.00
CA LEU A 186 10.27 13.89 4.13
C LEU A 186 10.68 13.25 5.47
N MET A 187 10.63 11.92 5.55
CA MET A 187 10.93 11.20 6.78
C MET A 187 12.43 11.23 7.13
N LEU A 188 13.32 11.35 6.15
CA LEU A 188 14.76 11.54 6.34
C LEU A 188 15.09 12.97 6.80
N ALA A 189 14.43 13.97 6.22
CA ALA A 189 14.80 15.38 6.29
C ALA A 189 15.14 15.91 7.70
N PRO A 190 14.37 15.61 8.78
CA PRO A 190 14.70 16.14 10.11
C PRO A 190 16.10 15.80 10.61
N SER A 191 16.61 14.64 10.23
CA SER A 191 17.91 14.12 10.68
C SER A 191 19.11 14.68 9.90
N VAL A 192 18.85 15.26 8.70
CA VAL A 192 19.90 15.81 7.82
C VAL A 192 19.78 17.32 7.64
N ALA A 193 18.68 17.93 8.10
CA ALA A 193 18.43 19.35 7.98
C ALA A 193 19.47 20.21 8.69
N SER A 194 19.80 21.37 8.12
CA SER A 194 20.51 22.45 8.78
C SER A 194 19.61 23.17 9.81
N ASP A 195 20.14 24.14 10.53
CA ASP A 195 19.36 24.96 11.46
C ASP A 195 18.29 25.83 10.74
N GLU A 196 18.47 26.07 9.44
CA GLU A 196 17.50 26.76 8.57
C GLU A 196 16.36 25.82 8.08
N GLY A 197 16.47 24.52 8.36
CA GLY A 197 15.57 23.47 7.88
C GLY A 197 16.04 22.86 6.56
N PHE A 198 15.15 22.06 5.97
CA PHE A 198 15.38 21.31 4.74
C PHE A 198 14.22 21.53 3.76
N TRP A 199 14.54 21.86 2.51
CA TRP A 199 13.57 22.14 1.46
C TRP A 199 13.50 20.99 0.47
N ILE A 200 12.28 20.55 0.14
CA ILE A 200 12.02 19.53 -0.87
C ILE A 200 11.09 20.15 -1.92
N ASP A 201 11.62 20.48 -3.09
CA ASP A 201 10.84 20.99 -4.20
C ASP A 201 10.35 19.85 -5.09
N ILE A 202 9.10 19.94 -5.53
CA ILE A 202 8.43 18.93 -6.34
C ILE A 202 8.40 19.39 -7.79
N GLU A 203 8.94 18.57 -8.67
CA GLU A 203 8.88 18.79 -10.12
C GLU A 203 7.67 18.05 -10.72
N GLY A 204 6.84 18.82 -11.44
CA GLY A 204 5.63 18.29 -12.07
C GLY A 204 4.47 18.12 -11.08
N GLU A 205 3.49 17.33 -11.47
CA GLU A 205 2.29 17.06 -10.68
C GLU A 205 2.56 15.99 -9.62
N LEU A 206 2.12 16.23 -8.38
CA LEU A 206 2.23 15.27 -7.29
C LEU A 206 1.08 14.25 -7.35
N ILE A 207 1.39 13.03 -7.76
CA ILE A 207 0.45 11.90 -7.71
C ILE A 207 0.34 11.32 -6.29
N SER A 208 -0.79 10.65 -6.02
CA SER A 208 -1.02 9.97 -4.73
C SER A 208 -0.81 10.89 -3.51
N ARG A 209 -1.23 12.15 -3.64
CA ARG A 209 -1.09 13.20 -2.62
C ARG A 209 -1.57 12.78 -1.21
N PRO A 210 -2.65 11.99 -1.03
CA PRO A 210 -3.08 11.54 0.30
C PRO A 210 -2.01 10.74 1.06
N TYR A 211 -1.16 9.98 0.39
CA TYR A 211 -0.06 9.25 1.05
C TYR A 211 1.04 10.18 1.57
N VAL A 212 1.25 11.32 0.91
CA VAL A 212 2.16 12.37 1.39
C VAL A 212 1.54 13.09 2.59
N ALA A 213 0.27 13.45 2.52
CA ALA A 213 -0.47 14.06 3.63
C ALA A 213 -0.47 13.15 4.88
N MET A 214 -0.67 11.84 4.69
CA MET A 214 -0.51 10.83 5.75
C MET A 214 0.89 10.90 6.38
N THR A 215 1.94 10.97 5.55
CA THR A 215 3.33 11.04 6.04
C THR A 215 3.54 12.30 6.89
N VAL A 216 3.11 13.46 6.40
CA VAL A 216 3.23 14.74 7.13
C VAL A 216 2.46 14.70 8.45
N ARG A 217 1.23 14.14 8.46
CA ARG A 217 0.45 13.97 9.69
C ARG A 217 1.18 13.08 10.69
N MET A 218 1.71 11.94 10.26
CA MET A 218 2.45 11.02 11.13
C MET A 218 3.76 11.65 11.64
N MET A 219 4.50 12.40 10.82
CA MET A 219 5.68 13.15 11.26
C MET A 219 5.32 14.14 12.38
N ARG A 220 4.20 14.86 12.24
CA ARG A 220 3.70 15.77 13.28
C ARG A 220 3.36 15.02 14.56
N ASP A 221 2.72 13.85 14.49
CA ASP A 221 2.40 13.02 15.64
C ASP A 221 3.68 12.59 16.39
N PHE A 222 4.79 12.41 15.67
CA PHE A 222 6.12 12.14 16.23
C PHE A 222 6.95 13.41 16.48
N GLY A 223 6.33 14.58 16.51
CA GLY A 223 6.91 15.84 16.96
C GLY A 223 7.67 16.65 15.91
N ILE A 224 7.56 16.32 14.62
CA ILE A 224 8.17 17.07 13.51
C ILE A 224 7.07 17.67 12.63
N GLU A 225 7.00 18.99 12.59
CA GLU A 225 5.99 19.72 11.81
C GLU A 225 6.57 20.15 10.45
N ALA A 226 6.39 19.32 9.44
CA ALA A 226 6.68 19.69 8.06
C ALA A 226 5.60 20.64 7.53
N LYS A 227 6.01 21.66 6.76
CA LYS A 227 5.13 22.69 6.20
C LYS A 227 5.09 22.58 4.68
N GLU A 228 3.90 22.59 4.11
CA GLU A 228 3.74 22.71 2.66
C GLU A 228 4.10 24.14 2.22
N THR A 229 4.79 24.24 1.09
CA THR A 229 5.22 25.50 0.48
C THR A 229 4.63 25.62 -0.92
N ALA A 230 4.90 26.71 -1.62
CA ALA A 230 4.42 26.89 -3.00
C ALA A 230 5.00 25.86 -3.97
N THR A 231 6.18 25.30 -3.71
CA THR A 231 6.90 24.39 -4.61
C THR A 231 7.04 22.96 -4.05
N GLY A 232 6.66 22.72 -2.79
CA GLY A 232 6.84 21.42 -2.15
C GLY A 232 6.72 21.48 -0.64
N PHE A 233 7.78 21.12 0.11
CA PHE A 233 7.76 21.05 1.57
C PHE A 233 9.02 21.66 2.19
N TRP A 234 8.83 22.27 3.36
CA TRP A 234 9.88 22.63 4.28
C TRP A 234 9.79 21.77 5.54
N VAL A 235 10.93 21.26 6.01
CA VAL A 235 11.03 20.38 7.18
C VAL A 235 12.06 20.95 8.16
N PRO A 236 11.71 21.15 9.44
CA PRO A 236 12.66 21.64 10.43
C PRO A 236 13.69 20.56 10.78
N ARG A 237 14.88 20.97 11.21
CA ARG A 237 15.82 20.09 11.89
C ARG A 237 15.23 19.59 13.19
N GLY A 238 15.39 18.31 13.49
CA GLY A 238 14.89 17.75 14.73
C GLY A 238 15.11 16.25 14.86
N THR A 239 14.73 15.73 16.01
CA THR A 239 14.69 14.31 16.31
C THR A 239 13.26 13.92 16.61
N TYR A 240 12.79 12.86 16.01
CA TYR A 240 11.46 12.32 16.30
C TYR A 240 11.31 11.95 17.77
N ARG A 241 10.14 12.16 18.34
CA ARG A 241 9.81 11.86 19.73
C ARG A 241 9.02 10.58 19.81
N ALA A 242 9.43 9.69 20.69
CA ALA A 242 8.70 8.44 20.95
C ALA A 242 7.29 8.74 21.45
N GLN A 243 6.36 7.86 21.07
CA GLN A 243 4.97 7.89 21.52
C GLN A 243 4.74 6.76 22.51
N SER A 244 4.18 7.03 23.69
CA SER A 244 3.85 5.96 24.66
C SER A 244 3.01 4.88 24.00
N PHE A 245 2.01 5.31 23.19
CA PHE A 245 1.19 4.44 22.34
C PHE A 245 0.89 5.14 21.02
N TYR A 246 1.00 4.41 19.92
CA TYR A 246 0.58 4.87 18.61
C TYR A 246 -0.32 3.80 17.96
N LYS A 247 -1.60 4.14 17.75
CA LYS A 247 -2.57 3.24 17.12
C LYS A 247 -2.43 3.29 15.60
N VAL A 248 -2.15 2.18 14.99
CA VAL A 248 -2.22 1.99 13.53
C VAL A 248 -3.70 1.79 13.15
N GLU A 249 -4.21 2.62 12.24
CA GLU A 249 -5.54 2.42 11.67
C GLU A 249 -5.58 1.13 10.86
N ALA A 250 -6.76 0.54 10.71
CA ALA A 250 -6.95 -0.57 9.78
C ALA A 250 -6.78 -0.12 8.32
N ASP A 251 -6.53 -1.05 7.39
CA ASP A 251 -6.16 -0.75 6.01
C ASP A 251 -7.37 -0.34 5.16
N ALA A 252 -7.44 0.93 4.77
CA ALA A 252 -8.52 1.47 3.94
C ALA A 252 -8.48 0.93 2.50
N SER A 253 -7.31 0.54 1.98
CA SER A 253 -7.27 -0.14 0.69
C SER A 253 -7.91 -1.52 0.79
N ALA A 254 -7.66 -2.27 1.89
CA ALA A 254 -8.31 -3.56 2.14
C ALA A 254 -9.82 -3.41 2.36
N ALA A 255 -10.26 -2.28 2.92
CA ALA A 255 -11.68 -1.96 3.06
C ALA A 255 -12.42 -2.02 1.72
N SER A 256 -11.79 -1.60 0.62
CA SER A 256 -12.42 -1.49 -0.69
C SER A 256 -13.05 -2.81 -1.14
N TYR A 257 -12.41 -3.95 -0.88
CA TYR A 257 -12.92 -5.26 -1.30
C TYR A 257 -14.25 -5.62 -0.60
N PHE A 258 -14.35 -5.38 0.69
CA PHE A 258 -15.54 -5.71 1.47
C PHE A 258 -16.66 -4.69 1.28
N LEU A 259 -16.32 -3.41 1.11
CA LEU A 259 -17.29 -2.38 0.76
C LEU A 259 -17.88 -2.64 -0.64
N ALA A 260 -17.05 -3.03 -1.61
CA ALA A 260 -17.51 -3.47 -2.92
C ALA A 260 -18.40 -4.71 -2.82
N LEU A 261 -18.03 -5.69 -2.00
CA LEU A 261 -18.84 -6.89 -1.75
C LEU A 261 -20.25 -6.52 -1.27
N GLY A 262 -20.37 -5.58 -0.31
CA GLY A 262 -21.65 -5.05 0.16
C GLY A 262 -22.47 -4.38 -0.94
N ALA A 263 -21.84 -3.53 -1.76
CA ALA A 263 -22.48 -2.86 -2.89
C ALA A 263 -22.95 -3.85 -3.96
N LEU A 264 -22.14 -4.85 -4.29
CA LEU A 264 -22.43 -5.85 -5.32
C LEU A 264 -23.54 -6.80 -4.91
N THR A 265 -23.54 -7.27 -3.68
CA THR A 265 -24.48 -8.30 -3.19
C THR A 265 -25.72 -7.73 -2.49
N GLY A 266 -25.75 -6.42 -2.21
CA GLY A 266 -26.82 -5.74 -1.47
C GLY A 266 -26.54 -5.52 0.01
N GLY A 267 -25.63 -6.25 0.60
CA GLY A 267 -25.19 -6.09 2.00
C GLY A 267 -26.30 -6.38 3.04
N PRO A 268 -26.19 -5.79 4.26
CA PRO A 268 -25.16 -4.85 4.69
C PRO A 268 -23.82 -5.52 4.98
N VAL A 269 -22.74 -4.94 4.52
CA VAL A 269 -21.38 -5.32 4.91
C VAL A 269 -20.74 -4.15 5.64
N THR A 270 -20.21 -4.40 6.84
CA THR A 270 -19.57 -3.41 7.71
C THR A 270 -18.09 -3.75 7.86
N ILE A 271 -17.22 -2.78 7.63
CA ILE A 271 -15.81 -2.87 8.01
C ILE A 271 -15.56 -2.07 9.28
N THR A 272 -14.60 -2.51 10.11
CA THR A 272 -14.21 -1.81 11.34
C THR A 272 -12.72 -1.51 11.40
N GLY A 273 -12.34 -0.48 12.16
CA GLY A 273 -10.98 0.01 12.33
C GLY A 273 -10.61 1.14 11.36
N VAL A 274 -11.52 1.51 10.45
CA VAL A 274 -11.43 2.68 9.57
C VAL A 274 -12.78 3.41 9.62
N GLY A 275 -12.76 4.73 9.76
CA GLY A 275 -13.95 5.56 9.82
C GLY A 275 -13.82 6.84 9.00
N LYS A 276 -14.76 7.76 9.22
CA LYS A 276 -14.89 9.02 8.48
C LYS A 276 -13.66 9.94 8.54
N ASP A 277 -12.91 9.90 9.65
CA ASP A 277 -11.76 10.78 9.92
C ASP A 277 -10.41 10.09 9.67
N SER A 278 -10.41 8.98 8.94
CA SER A 278 -9.19 8.26 8.57
C SER A 278 -8.20 9.15 7.83
N MET A 279 -6.91 9.00 8.16
CA MET A 279 -5.84 9.67 7.42
C MET A 279 -5.55 9.05 6.05
N GLN A 280 -6.19 7.93 5.72
CA GLN A 280 -5.96 7.20 4.48
C GLN A 280 -6.90 7.68 3.38
N GLY A 281 -6.33 8.17 2.26
CA GLY A 281 -7.13 8.66 1.12
C GLY A 281 -8.05 7.61 0.50
N ASP A 282 -7.70 6.33 0.63
CA ASP A 282 -8.47 5.21 0.08
C ASP A 282 -9.91 5.09 0.67
N VAL A 283 -10.22 5.79 1.78
CA VAL A 283 -11.59 5.93 2.29
C VAL A 283 -12.54 6.56 1.27
N ALA A 284 -12.03 7.38 0.34
CA ALA A 284 -12.81 7.95 -0.76
C ALA A 284 -13.39 6.89 -1.72
N PHE A 285 -12.93 5.63 -1.65
CA PHE A 285 -13.57 4.51 -2.34
C PHE A 285 -15.05 4.37 -1.95
N ALA A 286 -15.37 4.59 -0.68
CA ALA A 286 -16.75 4.55 -0.18
C ALA A 286 -17.64 5.65 -0.81
N ASP A 287 -17.09 6.86 -1.00
CA ASP A 287 -17.81 7.98 -1.64
C ASP A 287 -18.09 7.68 -3.13
N ALA A 288 -17.14 7.02 -3.81
CA ALA A 288 -17.36 6.57 -5.18
C ALA A 288 -18.47 5.50 -5.26
N LEU A 289 -18.60 4.61 -4.28
CA LEU A 289 -19.72 3.65 -4.23
C LEU A 289 -21.08 4.35 -4.09
N GLU A 290 -21.16 5.46 -3.37
CA GLU A 290 -22.40 6.26 -3.30
C GLU A 290 -22.77 6.80 -4.67
N THR A 291 -21.82 7.29 -5.45
CA THR A 291 -22.09 7.77 -6.83
C THR A 291 -22.57 6.64 -7.75
N MET A 292 -22.16 5.40 -7.49
CA MET A 292 -22.62 4.21 -8.19
C MET A 292 -24.01 3.75 -7.75
N GLY A 293 -24.56 4.30 -6.65
CA GLY A 293 -25.91 4.01 -6.14
C GLY A 293 -25.96 3.10 -4.93
N ALA A 294 -24.85 2.86 -4.25
CA ALA A 294 -24.85 2.24 -2.93
C ALA A 294 -25.21 3.24 -1.84
N VAL A 295 -25.68 2.76 -0.70
CA VAL A 295 -25.88 3.54 0.53
C VAL A 295 -24.70 3.27 1.45
N VAL A 296 -24.01 4.33 1.86
CA VAL A 296 -22.82 4.27 2.70
C VAL A 296 -23.09 5.00 4.02
N GLU A 297 -22.79 4.34 5.12
CA GLU A 297 -22.86 4.90 6.47
C GLU A 297 -21.47 4.87 7.09
N LYS A 298 -20.95 6.04 7.50
CA LYS A 298 -19.61 6.19 8.10
C LYS A 298 -19.73 6.62 9.55
N THR A 299 -19.08 5.92 10.45
CA THR A 299 -18.87 6.32 11.85
C THR A 299 -17.41 6.69 12.10
N ASP A 300 -17.01 6.90 13.34
CA ASP A 300 -15.61 7.20 13.68
C ASP A 300 -14.67 5.99 13.48
N ASP A 301 -15.19 4.75 13.56
CA ASP A 301 -14.36 3.52 13.49
C ASP A 301 -14.93 2.46 12.54
N SER A 302 -15.96 2.78 11.75
CA SER A 302 -16.57 1.81 10.81
C SER A 302 -17.17 2.47 9.59
N ILE A 303 -17.29 1.67 8.52
CA ILE A 303 -18.02 2.02 7.31
C ILE A 303 -18.92 0.83 6.94
N THR A 304 -20.20 1.11 6.70
CA THR A 304 -21.19 0.11 6.27
C THR A 304 -21.68 0.44 4.87
N VAL A 305 -21.73 -0.57 4.00
CA VAL A 305 -22.27 -0.43 2.65
C VAL A 305 -23.43 -1.41 2.45
N ARG A 306 -24.52 -0.89 1.89
CA ARG A 306 -25.68 -1.67 1.46
C ARG A 306 -26.27 -1.11 0.18
N ARG A 307 -27.07 -1.89 -0.51
CA ARG A 307 -27.79 -1.46 -1.73
C ARG A 307 -29.12 -2.20 -1.88
N ASP A 308 -30.13 -1.54 -2.40
CA ASP A 308 -31.34 -2.22 -2.90
C ASP A 308 -31.00 -2.98 -4.19
N LYS A 309 -31.05 -4.32 -4.16
CA LYS A 309 -30.70 -5.18 -5.30
C LYS A 309 -31.59 -4.92 -6.54
N ARG A 310 -32.77 -4.34 -6.36
CA ARG A 310 -33.68 -3.96 -7.47
C ARG A 310 -33.15 -2.79 -8.27
N GLN A 311 -32.24 -2.00 -7.69
CA GLN A 311 -31.57 -0.90 -8.38
C GLN A 311 -30.15 -1.34 -8.78
N PRO A 312 -29.85 -1.36 -10.09
CA PRO A 312 -28.52 -1.74 -10.55
C PRO A 312 -27.48 -0.69 -10.15
N LEU A 313 -26.24 -1.12 -9.95
CA LEU A 313 -25.11 -0.21 -9.82
C LEU A 313 -24.87 0.51 -11.15
N LYS A 314 -24.67 1.81 -11.08
CA LYS A 314 -24.29 2.64 -12.24
C LYS A 314 -22.83 2.43 -12.58
N GLY A 315 -22.47 2.64 -13.85
CA GLY A 315 -21.09 2.77 -14.27
C GLY A 315 -20.39 3.93 -13.53
N LEU A 316 -19.07 3.93 -13.60
CA LEU A 316 -18.22 4.91 -12.89
C LEU A 316 -17.22 5.52 -13.88
N ARG A 317 -17.02 6.83 -13.79
CA ARG A 317 -15.88 7.52 -14.39
C ARG A 317 -15.14 8.27 -13.27
N LEU A 318 -13.89 7.89 -13.03
CA LEU A 318 -13.15 8.39 -11.87
C LEU A 318 -11.67 8.62 -12.22
N ASP A 319 -11.15 9.77 -11.79
CA ASP A 319 -9.72 9.97 -11.65
C ASP A 319 -9.25 9.33 -10.34
N CYS A 320 -8.37 8.34 -10.45
CA CYS A 320 -7.90 7.52 -9.34
C CYS A 320 -6.52 7.94 -8.83
N THR A 321 -6.00 9.09 -9.25
CA THR A 321 -4.69 9.61 -8.82
C THR A 321 -4.56 9.65 -7.29
N ALA A 322 -5.64 9.93 -6.57
CA ALA A 322 -5.67 10.00 -5.11
C ALA A 322 -5.78 8.62 -4.42
N ILE A 323 -6.40 7.62 -5.07
CA ILE A 323 -6.72 6.30 -4.50
C ILE A 323 -6.25 5.14 -5.41
N PRO A 324 -5.02 5.16 -5.94
CA PRO A 324 -4.61 4.22 -6.99
C PRO A 324 -4.66 2.76 -6.54
N ASP A 325 -4.51 2.48 -5.25
CA ASP A 325 -4.51 1.12 -4.72
C ASP A 325 -5.93 0.57 -4.56
N ALA A 326 -6.88 1.33 -4.00
CA ALA A 326 -8.28 0.93 -3.86
C ALA A 326 -9.00 0.88 -5.22
N ALA A 327 -8.57 1.68 -6.20
CA ALA A 327 -9.19 1.77 -7.52
C ALA A 327 -9.22 0.42 -8.27
N MET A 328 -8.29 -0.50 -8.00
CA MET A 328 -8.29 -1.84 -8.60
C MET A 328 -9.59 -2.60 -8.35
N THR A 329 -10.22 -2.36 -7.21
CA THR A 329 -11.47 -3.01 -6.80
C THR A 329 -12.64 -2.65 -7.72
N PHE A 330 -12.65 -1.46 -8.33
CA PHE A 330 -13.71 -1.08 -9.27
C PHE A 330 -13.68 -1.89 -10.58
N VAL A 331 -12.51 -2.44 -10.97
CA VAL A 331 -12.37 -3.13 -12.26
C VAL A 331 -13.29 -4.33 -12.37
N PRO A 332 -13.30 -5.32 -11.45
CA PRO A 332 -14.24 -6.44 -11.52
C PRO A 332 -15.70 -6.05 -11.27
N MET A 333 -15.96 -4.92 -10.58
CA MET A 333 -17.33 -4.43 -10.39
C MET A 333 -18.01 -4.10 -11.72
N ALA A 334 -17.24 -3.77 -12.76
CA ALA A 334 -17.75 -3.49 -14.11
C ALA A 334 -18.59 -4.63 -14.71
N LEU A 335 -18.40 -5.87 -14.25
CA LEU A 335 -19.23 -7.02 -14.68
C LEU A 335 -20.68 -6.92 -14.24
N MET A 336 -20.99 -6.06 -13.25
CA MET A 336 -22.30 -5.95 -12.60
C MET A 336 -22.86 -4.52 -12.60
N THR A 337 -22.20 -3.58 -13.28
CA THR A 337 -22.67 -2.20 -13.41
C THR A 337 -23.45 -2.01 -14.71
N GLN A 338 -24.39 -1.07 -14.72
CA GLN A 338 -24.96 -0.54 -15.96
C GLN A 338 -23.96 0.46 -16.58
N GLY A 339 -23.53 0.18 -17.80
CA GLY A 339 -22.50 0.96 -18.49
C GLY A 339 -21.08 0.47 -18.15
N SER A 340 -20.11 1.37 -18.23
CA SER A 340 -18.69 1.06 -18.05
C SER A 340 -18.12 1.62 -16.76
N VAL A 341 -17.06 1.00 -16.28
CA VAL A 341 -16.12 1.57 -15.30
C VAL A 341 -14.93 2.12 -16.06
N GLN A 342 -14.68 3.42 -15.92
CA GLN A 342 -13.61 4.16 -16.58
C GLN A 342 -12.72 4.78 -15.50
N LEU A 343 -11.49 4.30 -15.38
CA LEU A 343 -10.51 4.76 -14.40
C LEU A 343 -9.36 5.43 -15.13
N THR A 344 -8.99 6.63 -14.69
CA THR A 344 -7.85 7.41 -15.21
C THR A 344 -6.88 7.74 -14.08
N GLY A 345 -5.70 8.30 -14.39
CA GLY A 345 -4.70 8.66 -13.38
C GLY A 345 -4.03 7.44 -12.73
N ILE A 346 -4.02 6.29 -13.41
CA ILE A 346 -3.51 5.02 -12.91
C ILE A 346 -2.20 4.59 -13.56
N GLY A 347 -1.47 5.48 -14.22
CA GLY A 347 -0.18 5.18 -14.86
C GLY A 347 0.84 4.55 -13.90
N SER A 348 0.79 4.91 -12.60
CA SER A 348 1.62 4.30 -11.57
C SER A 348 1.41 2.79 -11.38
N TRP A 349 0.30 2.21 -11.85
CA TRP A 349 0.04 0.77 -11.78
C TRP A 349 1.08 -0.06 -12.54
N ARG A 350 1.69 0.49 -13.57
CA ARG A 350 2.67 -0.23 -14.39
C ARG A 350 3.96 -0.58 -13.66
N VAL A 351 4.29 0.17 -12.61
CA VAL A 351 5.54 0.04 -11.84
C VAL A 351 5.35 -0.45 -10.41
N LYS A 352 4.19 -1.04 -10.11
CA LYS A 352 3.85 -1.63 -8.82
C LYS A 352 4.36 -3.09 -8.72
N GLU A 353 3.70 -3.91 -7.92
CA GLU A 353 4.00 -5.32 -7.69
C GLU A 353 4.02 -6.13 -9.00
N THR A 354 3.15 -5.77 -9.93
CA THR A 354 3.16 -6.17 -11.35
C THR A 354 2.83 -4.96 -12.22
N ASP A 355 2.79 -5.10 -13.55
CA ASP A 355 2.05 -4.16 -14.41
C ASP A 355 0.56 -4.44 -14.21
N ARG A 356 -0.02 -3.81 -13.18
CA ARG A 356 -1.42 -4.00 -12.77
C ARG A 356 -2.40 -3.68 -13.88
N LEU A 357 -2.06 -2.72 -14.73
CA LEU A 357 -2.94 -2.28 -15.81
C LEU A 357 -3.06 -3.37 -16.86
N ALA A 358 -1.95 -3.88 -17.36
CA ALA A 358 -1.92 -4.98 -18.32
C ALA A 358 -2.50 -6.27 -17.71
N ALA A 359 -2.16 -6.59 -16.45
CA ALA A 359 -2.66 -7.76 -15.75
C ALA A 359 -4.19 -7.72 -15.59
N MET A 360 -4.75 -6.61 -15.06
CA MET A 360 -6.21 -6.46 -14.92
C MET A 360 -6.93 -6.57 -16.26
N ALA A 361 -6.40 -5.95 -17.32
CA ALA A 361 -6.99 -6.03 -18.63
C ALA A 361 -6.99 -7.48 -19.18
N CYS A 362 -5.90 -8.20 -18.97
CA CYS A 362 -5.77 -9.61 -19.36
C CYS A 362 -6.81 -10.46 -18.62
N GLU A 363 -6.86 -10.37 -17.30
CA GLU A 363 -7.72 -11.22 -16.47
C GLU A 363 -9.21 -10.92 -16.67
N MET A 364 -9.59 -9.66 -16.83
CA MET A 364 -10.98 -9.29 -17.10
C MET A 364 -11.50 -9.83 -18.44
N ARG A 365 -10.64 -9.91 -19.45
CA ARG A 365 -11.00 -10.53 -20.76
C ARG A 365 -11.33 -12.01 -20.64
N LYS A 366 -10.75 -12.74 -19.67
CA LYS A 366 -11.07 -14.17 -19.42
C LYS A 366 -12.53 -14.34 -19.01
N PHE A 367 -13.12 -13.39 -18.28
CA PHE A 367 -14.55 -13.37 -17.93
C PHE A 367 -15.47 -13.00 -19.10
N GLY A 368 -14.93 -12.59 -20.25
CA GLY A 368 -15.72 -12.11 -21.39
C GLY A 368 -16.03 -10.60 -21.33
N ALA A 369 -15.39 -9.84 -20.44
CA ALA A 369 -15.52 -8.40 -20.40
C ALA A 369 -14.94 -7.72 -21.65
N VAL A 370 -15.50 -6.57 -22.02
CA VAL A 370 -14.91 -5.65 -23.01
C VAL A 370 -13.95 -4.73 -22.25
N VAL A 371 -12.68 -4.74 -22.67
CA VAL A 371 -11.62 -4.00 -21.98
C VAL A 371 -10.83 -3.17 -23.00
N GLN A 372 -10.75 -1.87 -22.73
CA GLN A 372 -9.84 -0.93 -23.39
C GLN A 372 -8.85 -0.41 -22.36
N GLU A 373 -7.59 -0.39 -22.67
CA GLU A 373 -6.52 0.11 -21.81
C GLU A 373 -5.60 1.06 -22.57
N GLY A 374 -4.94 1.95 -21.83
CA GLY A 374 -3.95 2.89 -22.36
C GLY A 374 -2.78 3.08 -21.38
N PRO A 375 -1.97 4.13 -21.54
CA PRO A 375 -0.82 4.37 -20.69
C PRO A 375 -1.16 4.53 -19.21
N ASP A 376 -2.30 5.19 -18.91
CA ASP A 376 -2.72 5.60 -17.56
C ASP A 376 -4.22 5.43 -17.30
N PHE A 377 -4.92 4.65 -18.14
CA PHE A 377 -6.36 4.42 -17.99
C PHE A 377 -6.75 2.98 -18.31
N ILE A 378 -7.90 2.58 -17.77
CA ILE A 378 -8.63 1.36 -18.13
C ILE A 378 -10.12 1.66 -18.22
N VAL A 379 -10.78 1.10 -19.24
CA VAL A 379 -12.24 1.11 -19.42
C VAL A 379 -12.70 -0.33 -19.49
N VAL A 380 -13.61 -0.70 -18.62
CA VAL A 380 -14.15 -2.06 -18.56
C VAL A 380 -15.67 -2.01 -18.55
N SER A 381 -16.29 -2.89 -19.32
CA SER A 381 -17.73 -3.10 -19.31
C SER A 381 -18.09 -4.57 -19.54
N ARG A 382 -19.30 -4.93 -19.09
CA ARG A 382 -19.89 -6.19 -19.49
C ARG A 382 -20.26 -6.14 -20.99
N SER A 383 -20.00 -7.22 -21.72
CA SER A 383 -20.50 -7.35 -23.09
C SER A 383 -22.01 -7.61 -23.08
N GLU A 384 -22.75 -6.91 -23.92
CA GLU A 384 -24.20 -7.19 -24.12
C GLU A 384 -24.42 -8.44 -24.97
N GLU A 385 -23.44 -8.78 -25.85
CA GLU A 385 -23.52 -9.88 -26.79
C GLU A 385 -22.96 -11.19 -26.25
N ARG A 386 -22.17 -11.14 -25.19
CA ARG A 386 -21.45 -12.30 -24.65
C ARG A 386 -21.88 -12.61 -23.23
N MET A 387 -22.14 -13.86 -22.96
CA MET A 387 -22.31 -14.35 -21.59
C MET A 387 -20.98 -14.28 -20.84
N LEU A 388 -21.06 -13.95 -19.56
CA LEU A 388 -19.91 -14.08 -18.66
C LEU A 388 -19.48 -15.53 -18.54
N LYS A 389 -18.19 -15.77 -18.33
CA LYS A 389 -17.58 -17.09 -18.27
C LYS A 389 -16.93 -17.31 -16.91
N ASN A 390 -16.92 -18.54 -16.44
CA ASN A 390 -16.02 -18.96 -15.38
C ASN A 390 -14.59 -18.73 -15.82
N ALA A 391 -13.72 -18.35 -14.91
CA ALA A 391 -12.33 -18.09 -15.28
C ALA A 391 -11.35 -18.53 -14.18
N THR A 392 -10.20 -19.01 -14.61
CA THR A 392 -9.01 -19.15 -13.79
C THR A 392 -8.15 -17.91 -13.99
N VAL A 393 -7.90 -17.18 -12.91
CA VAL A 393 -7.18 -15.91 -12.92
C VAL A 393 -5.80 -16.05 -12.30
N ASP A 394 -4.83 -15.36 -12.89
CA ASP A 394 -3.47 -15.28 -12.39
C ASP A 394 -3.28 -14.03 -11.55
N THR A 395 -2.55 -14.15 -10.46
CA THR A 395 -2.32 -13.04 -9.52
C THR A 395 -1.07 -12.25 -9.82
N TYR A 396 -0.14 -12.80 -10.59
CA TYR A 396 1.15 -12.16 -10.91
C TYR A 396 1.95 -11.78 -9.65
N ASP A 397 1.85 -12.60 -8.59
CA ASP A 397 2.42 -12.31 -7.25
C ASP A 397 1.96 -10.95 -6.68
N ASP A 398 0.75 -10.52 -7.04
CA ASP A 398 0.15 -9.27 -6.54
C ASP A 398 -1.14 -9.55 -5.77
N HIS A 399 -1.09 -9.29 -4.47
CA HIS A 399 -2.21 -9.45 -3.54
C HIS A 399 -3.49 -8.73 -3.97
N ARG A 400 -3.37 -7.55 -4.61
CA ARG A 400 -4.54 -6.78 -5.06
C ARG A 400 -5.21 -7.40 -6.27
N MET A 401 -4.45 -8.10 -7.14
CA MET A 401 -5.03 -8.91 -8.21
C MET A 401 -5.92 -10.01 -7.62
N ALA A 402 -5.38 -10.79 -6.67
CA ALA A 402 -6.12 -11.87 -6.01
C ALA A 402 -7.41 -11.35 -5.36
N MET A 403 -7.30 -10.32 -4.52
CA MET A 403 -8.41 -9.81 -3.73
C MET A 403 -9.48 -9.10 -4.56
N SER A 404 -9.07 -8.33 -5.58
CA SER A 404 -10.03 -7.66 -6.47
C SER A 404 -10.77 -8.66 -7.35
N LEU A 405 -10.05 -9.57 -8.02
CA LEU A 405 -10.65 -10.51 -8.97
C LEU A 405 -11.60 -11.52 -8.32
N ALA A 406 -11.41 -11.83 -7.02
CA ALA A 406 -12.34 -12.63 -6.24
C ALA A 406 -13.79 -12.09 -6.29
N LEU A 407 -13.95 -10.78 -6.40
CA LEU A 407 -15.26 -10.11 -6.49
C LEU A 407 -16.04 -10.44 -7.77
N ALA A 408 -15.37 -10.94 -8.82
CA ALA A 408 -16.05 -11.36 -10.04
C ALA A 408 -17.05 -12.51 -9.78
N ALA A 409 -16.87 -13.28 -8.70
CA ALA A 409 -17.82 -14.31 -8.28
C ALA A 409 -19.22 -13.75 -7.98
N CYS A 410 -19.34 -12.49 -7.60
CA CYS A 410 -20.63 -11.83 -7.42
C CYS A 410 -21.42 -11.65 -8.74
N ALA A 411 -20.74 -11.75 -9.90
CA ALA A 411 -21.40 -11.70 -11.21
C ALA A 411 -22.05 -13.03 -11.63
N GLY A 412 -22.05 -14.02 -10.76
CA GLY A 412 -22.65 -15.33 -11.00
C GLY A 412 -21.73 -16.30 -11.78
N VAL A 413 -20.44 -16.09 -11.73
CA VAL A 413 -19.41 -16.97 -12.33
C VAL A 413 -18.53 -17.59 -11.26
N THR A 414 -17.99 -18.77 -11.53
CA THR A 414 -16.96 -19.40 -10.69
C THR A 414 -15.61 -18.77 -11.01
N VAL A 415 -14.86 -18.40 -9.97
CA VAL A 415 -13.52 -17.81 -10.07
C VAL A 415 -12.50 -18.72 -9.41
N THR A 416 -11.55 -19.22 -10.16
CA THR A 416 -10.38 -19.92 -9.60
C THR A 416 -9.21 -18.97 -9.59
N VAL A 417 -8.68 -18.67 -8.40
CA VAL A 417 -7.54 -17.77 -8.20
C VAL A 417 -6.27 -18.60 -8.02
N ASN A 418 -5.33 -18.48 -8.94
CA ASN A 418 -4.00 -19.08 -8.82
C ASN A 418 -3.17 -18.28 -7.81
N ASP A 419 -2.28 -18.99 -7.08
CA ASP A 419 -1.42 -18.37 -6.06
C ASP A 419 -2.18 -17.44 -5.08
N PRO A 420 -3.22 -17.93 -4.37
CA PRO A 420 -3.94 -17.12 -3.39
C PRO A 420 -3.04 -16.69 -2.21
N GLY A 421 -1.91 -17.36 -2.03
CA GLY A 421 -0.92 -17.06 -1.00
C GLY A 421 -0.26 -15.69 -1.12
N CYS A 422 -0.30 -15.05 -2.28
CA CYS A 422 0.22 -13.69 -2.49
C CYS A 422 -0.50 -12.64 -1.60
N THR A 423 -1.71 -12.93 -1.08
CA THR A 423 -2.42 -12.06 -0.13
C THR A 423 -1.67 -11.88 1.19
N ALA A 424 -0.76 -12.80 1.55
CA ALA A 424 0.10 -12.68 2.73
C ALA A 424 0.91 -11.37 2.79
N LYS A 425 1.05 -10.69 1.68
CA LYS A 425 1.69 -9.38 1.58
C LYS A 425 1.00 -8.28 2.40
N THR A 426 -0.33 -8.34 2.54
CA THR A 426 -1.11 -7.31 3.25
C THR A 426 -2.30 -7.85 4.02
N TYR A 427 -2.83 -9.02 3.65
CA TYR A 427 -4.01 -9.60 4.28
C TYR A 427 -3.96 -11.14 4.19
N PRO A 428 -3.17 -11.80 5.05
CA PRO A 428 -3.00 -13.26 5.00
C PRO A 428 -4.31 -14.04 5.01
N ASP A 429 -5.29 -13.61 5.81
CA ASP A 429 -6.56 -14.31 6.04
C ASP A 429 -7.71 -13.80 5.15
N TYR A 430 -7.37 -13.15 4.01
CA TYR A 430 -8.38 -12.51 3.15
C TYR A 430 -9.48 -13.47 2.70
N PHE A 431 -9.12 -14.64 2.16
CA PHE A 431 -10.11 -15.57 1.64
C PHE A 431 -10.99 -16.19 2.72
N GLU A 432 -10.45 -16.39 3.91
CA GLU A 432 -11.25 -16.75 5.09
C GLU A 432 -12.25 -15.67 5.47
N ALA A 433 -11.79 -14.41 5.56
CA ALA A 433 -12.65 -13.27 5.87
C ALA A 433 -13.74 -13.08 4.80
N PHE A 434 -13.38 -13.24 3.52
CA PHE A 434 -14.32 -13.20 2.40
C PHE A 434 -15.38 -14.31 2.51
N GLY A 435 -14.95 -15.55 2.74
CA GLY A 435 -15.86 -16.70 2.86
C GLY A 435 -16.82 -16.62 4.05
N ARG A 436 -16.40 -16.02 5.18
CA ARG A 436 -17.28 -15.80 6.35
C ARG A 436 -18.43 -14.84 6.09
N LEU A 437 -18.30 -13.94 5.14
CA LEU A 437 -19.33 -12.94 4.82
C LEU A 437 -20.23 -13.37 3.67
N THR A 438 -19.80 -14.33 2.85
CA THR A 438 -20.46 -14.69 1.59
C THR A 438 -21.35 -15.92 1.73
N GLU A 439 -22.48 -15.87 1.01
CA GLU A 439 -23.35 -17.02 0.76
C GLU A 439 -23.23 -17.39 -0.71
N HIS A 440 -23.09 -18.68 -0.98
CA HIS A 440 -22.95 -19.21 -2.33
C HIS A 440 -24.29 -19.78 -2.84
N ARG A 441 -24.43 -19.88 -4.16
CA ARG A 441 -25.61 -20.49 -4.79
C ARG A 441 -25.50 -22.00 -4.83
#